data_30a86c46136d145e2dafbc08e1d791e7
#
_entry.id   30a86c46136d145e2dafbc08e1d791e7
#
_cell.length_a   1.000
_cell.length_b   1.000
_cell.length_c   1.000
_cell.angle_alpha   90.00
_cell.angle_beta   90.00
_cell.angle_gamma   90.00
#
_symmetry.space_group_name_H-M   'P 1'
#
loop_
_entity.id
_entity.type
_entity.pdbx_description
1 polymer ?
#
loop_
_entity_poly.entity_id
_entity_poly.type
_entity_poly.pdbx_seq_one_letter_code
_entity_poly.pdbx_strand_id
1 'polypeptide(L)'
;MIPIQFITYTTPTLSHEESAMRALAGGCQWIELHIEETDNEFQDIENIAKRLLKVCHDKGATLVLYNQVDLCKKIQADGVRMPANFTDMIEVREALGHEFIIGGTAHTFDSIKKLKRTGTDYICSGTFAAEAPTQEDFDIAQCNHLTRQLYQEEVRIPVCVYGNIAYNNIMPIIENGAQGVCISQTSLPIEANLEQDIQKMLHADQ
;
A
#
# COMPACT_ATOMS: atom_id res chain seq x y z
N MET A 1 -4.71 -15.52 7.14
CA MET A 1 -3.67 -14.44 7.16
C MET A 1 -4.19 -13.28 6.31
N ILE A 2 -4.22 -12.09 6.88
CA ILE A 2 -4.74 -10.88 6.24
C ILE A 2 -3.68 -10.29 5.30
N PRO A 3 -4.02 -9.93 4.05
CA PRO A 3 -3.10 -9.21 3.17
C PRO A 3 -2.74 -7.83 3.75
N ILE A 4 -1.46 -7.62 4.05
CA ILE A 4 -0.94 -6.36 4.55
C ILE A 4 0.14 -5.86 3.58
N GLN A 5 -0.04 -4.64 3.06
CA GLN A 5 0.99 -3.88 2.39
C GLN A 5 1.63 -2.93 3.40
N PHE A 6 2.93 -3.04 3.61
CA PHE A 6 3.66 -2.13 4.48
C PHE A 6 4.27 -0.99 3.67
N ILE A 7 3.85 0.24 3.96
CA ILE A 7 4.33 1.46 3.32
C ILE A 7 5.45 2.04 4.18
N THR A 8 6.62 2.24 3.58
CA THR A 8 7.75 2.85 4.29
C THR A 8 7.64 4.37 4.33
N TYR A 9 7.92 4.96 5.48
CA TYR A 9 8.15 6.40 5.66
C TYR A 9 9.36 6.59 6.55
N THR A 10 10.08 7.71 6.39
CA THR A 10 11.13 8.07 7.33
C THR A 10 10.55 8.55 8.66
N THR A 11 11.21 8.16 9.74
CA THR A 11 10.98 8.70 11.09
C THR A 11 12.32 9.15 11.66
N PRO A 12 12.34 9.90 12.77
CA PRO A 12 13.60 10.27 13.40
C PRO A 12 14.50 9.09 13.82
N THR A 13 13.91 7.89 13.94
CA THR A 13 14.57 6.69 14.48
C THR A 13 14.73 5.55 13.47
N LEU A 14 14.04 5.60 12.32
CA LEU A 14 14.05 4.53 11.33
C LEU A 14 14.11 5.12 9.90
N SER A 15 15.04 4.60 9.10
CA SER A 15 15.08 4.82 7.66
C SER A 15 14.01 3.99 6.94
N HIS A 16 13.78 4.26 5.66
CA HIS A 16 12.90 3.44 4.81
C HIS A 16 13.35 1.97 4.77
N GLU A 17 14.66 1.76 4.62
CA GLU A 17 15.25 0.42 4.55
C GLU A 17 15.07 -0.36 5.86
N GLU A 18 15.36 0.26 7.00
CA GLU A 18 15.22 -0.38 8.31
C GLU A 18 13.76 -0.72 8.64
N SER A 19 12.81 0.18 8.32
CA SER A 19 11.39 -0.07 8.55
C SER A 19 10.88 -1.24 7.70
N ALA A 20 11.27 -1.30 6.42
CA ALA A 20 10.96 -2.42 5.55
C ALA A 20 11.55 -3.75 6.05
N MET A 21 12.82 -3.72 6.49
CA MET A 21 13.48 -4.91 7.04
C MET A 21 12.76 -5.46 8.27
N ARG A 22 12.30 -4.59 9.16
CA ARG A 22 11.51 -4.99 10.35
C ARG A 22 10.14 -5.54 9.99
N ALA A 23 9.46 -4.92 9.01
CA ALA A 23 8.19 -5.42 8.52
C ALA A 23 8.33 -6.83 7.90
N LEU A 24 9.38 -7.06 7.11
CA LEU A 24 9.72 -8.37 6.55
C LEU A 24 10.08 -9.40 7.64
N ALA A 25 10.75 -8.99 8.71
CA ALA A 25 11.04 -9.86 9.85
C ALA A 25 9.76 -10.26 10.60
N GLY A 26 8.75 -9.38 10.67
CA GLY A 26 7.42 -9.66 11.21
C GLY A 26 6.55 -10.53 10.29
N GLY A 27 7.02 -10.90 9.11
CA GLY A 27 6.33 -11.77 8.17
C GLY A 27 5.51 -11.05 7.09
N CYS A 28 5.62 -9.73 6.98
CA CYS A 28 4.99 -8.99 5.88
C CYS A 28 5.58 -9.45 4.55
N GLN A 29 4.72 -9.72 3.56
CA GLN A 29 5.13 -10.19 2.24
C GLN A 29 4.87 -9.17 1.13
N TRP A 30 4.52 -7.94 1.47
CA TRP A 30 4.27 -6.87 0.50
C TRP A 30 4.78 -5.55 1.05
N ILE A 31 5.84 -5.05 0.46
CA ILE A 31 6.50 -3.79 0.85
C ILE A 31 6.25 -2.75 -0.24
N GLU A 32 5.89 -1.54 0.17
CA GLU A 32 5.93 -0.36 -0.69
C GLU A 32 7.06 0.56 -0.22
N LEU A 33 8.03 0.79 -1.09
CA LEU A 33 9.05 1.82 -0.89
C LEU A 33 8.47 3.18 -1.29
N HIS A 34 8.17 4.00 -0.29
CA HIS A 34 7.55 5.32 -0.45
C HIS A 34 8.57 6.41 -0.13
N ILE A 35 9.36 6.80 -1.11
CA ILE A 35 10.32 7.91 -1.04
C ILE A 35 9.87 8.99 -2.03
N GLU A 36 9.61 10.19 -1.53
CA GLU A 36 9.26 11.35 -2.34
C GLU A 36 10.49 12.22 -2.62
N GLU A 37 10.41 13.10 -3.62
CA GLU A 37 11.52 13.99 -4.02
C GLU A 37 11.99 14.92 -2.88
N THR A 38 11.13 15.18 -1.91
CA THR A 38 11.42 15.99 -0.72
C THR A 38 12.16 15.23 0.38
N ASP A 39 12.23 13.91 0.29
CA ASP A 39 12.90 13.07 1.28
C ASP A 39 14.42 13.14 1.14
N ASN A 40 15.13 13.17 2.26
CA ASN A 40 16.59 13.19 2.29
C ASN A 40 17.23 11.97 1.60
N GLU A 41 16.52 10.84 1.59
CA GLU A 41 16.97 9.57 0.99
C GLU A 41 16.71 9.49 -0.52
N PHE A 42 16.01 10.49 -1.12
CA PHE A 42 15.64 10.46 -2.54
C PHE A 42 16.85 10.34 -3.48
N GLN A 43 17.97 10.98 -3.14
CA GLN A 43 19.19 10.90 -3.96
C GLN A 43 19.80 9.48 -4.00
N ASP A 44 19.49 8.62 -3.03
CA ASP A 44 19.96 7.24 -2.95
C ASP A 44 18.85 6.21 -3.25
N ILE A 45 17.68 6.65 -3.70
CA ILE A 45 16.48 5.80 -3.90
C ILE A 45 16.77 4.55 -4.74
N GLU A 46 17.60 4.68 -5.78
CA GLU A 46 17.94 3.54 -6.64
C GLU A 46 18.73 2.46 -5.89
N ASN A 47 19.69 2.85 -5.06
CA ASN A 47 20.47 1.88 -4.28
C ASN A 47 19.62 1.25 -3.17
N ILE A 48 18.78 2.05 -2.50
CA ILE A 48 17.85 1.56 -1.48
C ILE A 48 16.89 0.55 -2.11
N ALA A 49 16.27 0.90 -3.25
CA ALA A 49 15.32 0.04 -3.95
C ALA A 49 15.97 -1.28 -4.39
N LYS A 50 17.20 -1.26 -4.92
CA LYS A 50 17.94 -2.48 -5.32
C LYS A 50 18.25 -3.39 -4.13
N ARG A 51 18.67 -2.83 -3.00
CA ARG A 51 18.93 -3.62 -1.79
C ARG A 51 17.64 -4.25 -1.26
N LEU A 52 16.56 -3.45 -1.17
CA LEU A 52 15.26 -3.95 -0.71
C LEU A 52 14.66 -4.99 -1.64
N LEU A 53 14.77 -4.82 -2.96
CA LEU A 53 14.30 -5.80 -3.94
C LEU A 53 14.93 -7.17 -3.69
N LYS A 54 16.26 -7.19 -3.53
CA LYS A 54 16.97 -8.42 -3.21
C LYS A 54 16.45 -9.07 -1.92
N VAL A 55 16.30 -8.30 -0.86
CA VAL A 55 15.83 -8.82 0.44
C VAL A 55 14.38 -9.29 0.37
N CYS A 56 13.51 -8.55 -0.34
CA CYS A 56 12.13 -8.98 -0.57
C CYS A 56 12.08 -10.33 -1.30
N HIS A 57 12.81 -10.46 -2.41
CA HIS A 57 12.83 -11.70 -3.18
C HIS A 57 13.44 -12.87 -2.40
N ASP A 58 14.51 -12.65 -1.62
CA ASP A 58 15.10 -13.67 -0.74
C ASP A 58 14.10 -14.20 0.31
N LYS A 59 13.07 -13.40 0.65
CA LYS A 59 12.00 -13.74 1.61
C LYS A 59 10.66 -14.11 0.93
N GLY A 60 10.61 -14.14 -0.39
CA GLY A 60 9.38 -14.39 -1.16
C GLY A 60 8.36 -13.25 -1.05
N ALA A 61 8.81 -12.03 -0.78
CA ALA A 61 7.99 -10.83 -0.67
C ALA A 61 8.04 -9.98 -1.93
N THR A 62 6.97 -9.19 -2.15
CA THR A 62 6.80 -8.26 -3.27
C THR A 62 7.32 -6.87 -2.89
N LEU A 63 8.04 -6.22 -3.80
CA LEU A 63 8.44 -4.81 -3.68
C LEU A 63 7.73 -3.95 -4.72
N VAL A 64 6.93 -3.00 -4.26
CA VAL A 64 6.28 -1.96 -5.07
C VAL A 64 6.96 -0.62 -4.80
N LEU A 65 7.17 0.19 -5.84
CA LEU A 65 7.74 1.53 -5.73
C LEU A 65 6.63 2.58 -5.85
N TYR A 66 6.62 3.57 -4.96
CA TYR A 66 5.66 4.66 -5.05
C TYR A 66 6.09 5.69 -6.10
N ASN A 67 5.26 5.92 -7.11
CA ASN A 67 5.44 6.96 -8.15
C ASN A 67 6.79 6.92 -8.90
N GLN A 68 7.41 5.72 -9.04
CA GLN A 68 8.75 5.56 -9.62
C GLN A 68 8.74 4.56 -10.80
N VAL A 69 8.03 4.90 -11.88
CA VAL A 69 7.81 4.02 -13.05
C VAL A 69 9.13 3.64 -13.72
N ASP A 70 9.97 4.64 -14.03
CA ASP A 70 11.25 4.42 -14.72
C ASP A 70 12.22 3.61 -13.87
N LEU A 71 12.27 3.89 -12.58
CA LEU A 71 13.11 3.13 -11.65
C LEU A 71 12.62 1.68 -11.53
N CYS A 72 11.30 1.46 -11.41
CA CYS A 72 10.71 0.14 -11.36
C CYS A 72 11.13 -0.70 -12.58
N LYS A 73 10.97 -0.14 -13.79
CA LYS A 73 11.40 -0.79 -15.02
C LYS A 73 12.91 -1.05 -15.06
N LYS A 74 13.72 -0.08 -14.64
CA LYS A 74 15.19 -0.17 -14.65
C LYS A 74 15.73 -1.28 -13.76
N ILE A 75 15.20 -1.41 -12.54
CA ILE A 75 15.69 -2.41 -11.57
C ILE A 75 14.89 -3.72 -11.58
N GLN A 76 13.82 -3.78 -12.39
CA GLN A 76 12.88 -4.91 -12.44
C GLN A 76 12.24 -5.18 -11.06
N ALA A 77 11.78 -4.13 -10.37
CA ALA A 77 10.94 -4.27 -9.18
C ALA A 77 9.60 -4.89 -9.58
N ASP A 78 8.83 -5.38 -8.61
CA ASP A 78 7.61 -6.14 -8.91
C ASP A 78 6.45 -5.25 -9.39
N GLY A 79 6.48 -3.94 -9.07
CA GLY A 79 5.46 -3.01 -9.53
C GLY A 79 5.60 -1.60 -9.01
N VAL A 80 4.57 -0.79 -9.29
CA VAL A 80 4.44 0.59 -8.85
C VAL A 80 3.07 0.85 -8.26
N ARG A 81 2.97 1.84 -7.35
CA ARG A 81 1.69 2.45 -6.98
C ARG A 81 1.72 3.94 -7.32
N MET A 82 0.68 4.38 -8.01
CA MET A 82 0.54 5.75 -8.48
C MET A 82 -0.33 6.59 -7.55
N PRO A 83 -0.01 7.88 -7.33
CA PRO A 83 -0.80 8.77 -6.48
C PRO A 83 -2.18 9.09 -7.09
N ALA A 84 -3.11 9.60 -6.26
CA ALA A 84 -4.48 9.88 -6.66
C ALA A 84 -4.61 10.96 -7.76
N ASN A 85 -3.65 11.87 -7.83
CA ASN A 85 -3.61 12.95 -8.84
C ASN A 85 -2.94 12.52 -10.15
N PHE A 86 -2.44 11.30 -10.25
CA PHE A 86 -1.84 10.80 -11.48
C PHE A 86 -2.92 10.47 -12.52
N THR A 87 -2.77 10.95 -13.74
CA THR A 87 -3.84 10.93 -14.75
C THR A 87 -3.63 9.93 -15.87
N ASP A 88 -2.39 9.52 -16.14
CA ASP A 88 -2.07 8.71 -17.30
C ASP A 88 -1.64 7.28 -16.98
N MET A 89 -2.56 6.53 -16.37
CA MET A 89 -2.33 5.13 -16.02
C MET A 89 -2.14 4.21 -17.23
N ILE A 90 -2.63 4.62 -18.41
CA ILE A 90 -2.43 3.85 -19.64
C ILE A 90 -0.95 3.89 -20.02
N GLU A 91 -0.32 5.06 -20.00
CA GLU A 91 1.13 5.19 -20.26
C GLU A 91 1.95 4.35 -19.28
N VAL A 92 1.56 4.29 -17.99
CA VAL A 92 2.24 3.44 -17.01
C VAL A 92 2.17 1.97 -17.42
N ARG A 93 0.99 1.49 -17.82
CA ARG A 93 0.81 0.10 -18.27
C ARG A 93 1.59 -0.19 -19.56
N GLU A 94 1.58 0.73 -20.51
CA GLU A 94 2.35 0.61 -21.75
C GLU A 94 3.87 0.60 -21.49
N ALA A 95 4.34 1.45 -20.56
CA ALA A 95 5.76 1.52 -20.22
C ALA A 95 6.28 0.27 -19.50
N LEU A 96 5.48 -0.30 -18.59
CA LEU A 96 5.88 -1.44 -17.76
C LEU A 96 5.54 -2.79 -18.37
N GLY A 97 4.41 -2.92 -19.10
CA GLY A 97 3.92 -4.21 -19.58
C GLY A 97 2.98 -4.89 -18.59
N HIS A 98 2.58 -6.14 -18.89
CA HIS A 98 1.57 -6.86 -18.11
C HIS A 98 2.14 -7.67 -16.94
N GLU A 99 3.43 -7.88 -16.89
CA GLU A 99 4.15 -8.61 -15.85
C GLU A 99 4.33 -7.80 -14.55
N PHE A 100 4.21 -6.47 -14.62
CA PHE A 100 4.37 -5.60 -13.46
C PHE A 100 3.02 -5.31 -12.79
N ILE A 101 3.03 -5.28 -11.46
CA ILE A 101 1.89 -4.89 -10.65
C ILE A 101 1.72 -3.37 -10.70
N ILE A 102 0.53 -2.89 -11.03
CA ILE A 102 0.21 -1.47 -11.02
C ILE A 102 -0.91 -1.20 -10.00
N GLY A 103 -0.57 -0.54 -8.91
CA GLY A 103 -1.51 0.00 -7.95
C GLY A 103 -1.95 1.41 -8.31
N GLY A 104 -3.17 1.76 -7.98
CA GLY A 104 -3.69 3.12 -8.08
C GLY A 104 -4.24 3.61 -6.76
N THR A 105 -4.20 4.93 -6.52
CA THR A 105 -4.84 5.54 -5.37
C THR A 105 -6.16 6.19 -5.81
N ALA A 106 -7.28 5.79 -5.20
CA ALA A 106 -8.60 6.34 -5.52
C ALA A 106 -9.57 6.17 -4.33
N HIS A 107 -10.48 7.14 -4.15
CA HIS A 107 -11.35 7.22 -2.98
C HIS A 107 -12.84 7.15 -3.34
N THR A 108 -13.18 7.18 -4.63
CA THR A 108 -14.56 7.15 -5.10
C THR A 108 -14.80 6.01 -6.09
N PHE A 109 -16.05 5.54 -6.16
CA PHE A 109 -16.44 4.52 -7.13
C PHE A 109 -16.05 4.86 -8.57
N ASP A 110 -16.33 6.10 -9.02
CA ASP A 110 -16.04 6.51 -10.40
C ASP A 110 -14.53 6.54 -10.70
N SER A 111 -13.71 7.01 -9.75
CA SER A 111 -12.25 7.00 -9.91
C SER A 111 -11.70 5.57 -9.96
N ILE A 112 -12.20 4.66 -9.12
CA ILE A 112 -11.81 3.24 -9.15
C ILE A 112 -12.22 2.58 -10.46
N LYS A 113 -13.46 2.82 -10.92
CA LYS A 113 -13.96 2.29 -12.20
C LYS A 113 -13.13 2.79 -13.40
N LYS A 114 -12.68 4.05 -13.36
CA LYS A 114 -11.75 4.60 -14.35
C LYS A 114 -10.40 3.89 -14.30
N LEU A 115 -9.78 3.76 -13.12
CA LEU A 115 -8.49 3.09 -12.95
C LEU A 115 -8.54 1.63 -13.39
N LYS A 116 -9.60 0.90 -13.07
CA LYS A 116 -9.77 -0.49 -13.51
C LYS A 116 -9.71 -0.62 -15.04
N ARG A 117 -10.29 0.34 -15.78
CA ARG A 117 -10.30 0.34 -17.26
C ARG A 117 -8.94 0.66 -17.88
N THR A 118 -8.05 1.29 -17.12
CA THR A 118 -6.70 1.65 -17.57
C THR A 118 -5.64 0.59 -17.23
N GLY A 119 -6.07 -0.58 -16.73
CA GLY A 119 -5.15 -1.70 -16.46
C GLY A 119 -4.51 -1.68 -15.08
N THR A 120 -5.12 -0.97 -14.11
CA THR A 120 -4.71 -1.02 -12.70
C THR A 120 -5.10 -2.36 -12.08
N ASP A 121 -4.21 -2.96 -11.30
CA ASP A 121 -4.38 -4.29 -10.71
C ASP A 121 -4.99 -4.24 -9.31
N TYR A 122 -4.73 -3.21 -8.52
CA TYR A 122 -5.30 -3.00 -7.20
C TYR A 122 -5.44 -1.51 -6.86
N ILE A 123 -6.27 -1.22 -5.88
CA ILE A 123 -6.55 0.14 -5.41
C ILE A 123 -6.14 0.28 -3.94
N CYS A 124 -5.44 1.36 -3.63
CA CYS A 124 -5.34 1.89 -2.28
C CYS A 124 -6.40 2.98 -2.08
N SER A 125 -7.31 2.78 -1.14
CA SER A 125 -8.38 3.73 -0.80
C SER A 125 -8.27 4.14 0.68
N GLY A 126 -8.43 5.38 1.00
CA GLY A 126 -8.30 5.96 2.35
C GLY A 126 -8.29 7.47 2.21
N THR A 127 -8.04 8.28 3.23
CA THR A 127 -7.25 8.00 4.44
C THR A 127 -8.14 7.54 5.61
N PHE A 128 -7.93 6.34 6.11
CA PHE A 128 -8.71 5.84 7.22
C PHE A 128 -8.37 6.59 8.52
N ALA A 129 -9.40 7.08 9.23
CA ALA A 129 -9.26 7.67 10.56
C ALA A 129 -10.21 6.97 11.54
N ALA A 130 -9.62 6.36 12.56
CA ALA A 130 -10.36 5.63 13.59
C ALA A 130 -10.96 6.56 14.67
N GLU A 131 -10.33 7.71 14.91
CA GLU A 131 -10.72 8.67 15.94
C GLU A 131 -11.04 10.03 15.34
N ALA A 132 -12.21 10.58 15.68
CA ALA A 132 -12.69 11.88 15.26
C ALA A 132 -12.54 12.15 13.73
N PRO A 133 -13.16 11.33 12.86
CA PRO A 133 -13.03 11.49 11.43
C PRO A 133 -13.56 12.85 10.99
N THR A 134 -12.85 13.51 10.09
CA THR A 134 -13.33 14.69 9.36
C THR A 134 -14.22 14.24 8.19
N GLN A 135 -14.87 15.18 7.50
CA GLN A 135 -15.67 14.82 6.31
C GLN A 135 -14.84 14.24 5.14
N GLU A 136 -13.50 14.39 5.18
CA GLU A 136 -12.58 13.91 4.17
C GLU A 136 -11.96 12.56 4.52
N ASP A 137 -12.12 12.10 5.76
CA ASP A 137 -11.55 10.84 6.24
C ASP A 137 -12.41 9.64 5.83
N PHE A 138 -11.74 8.54 5.53
CA PHE A 138 -12.38 7.28 5.13
C PHE A 138 -12.62 6.41 6.37
N ASP A 139 -13.87 6.09 6.67
CA ASP A 139 -14.29 5.27 7.80
C ASP A 139 -14.83 3.88 7.37
N ILE A 140 -15.25 3.09 8.35
CA ILE A 140 -15.83 1.76 8.10
C ILE A 140 -17.11 1.83 7.26
N ALA A 141 -17.96 2.85 7.47
CA ALA A 141 -19.21 2.99 6.72
C ALA A 141 -18.93 3.35 5.25
N GLN A 142 -17.95 4.20 5.00
CA GLN A 142 -17.51 4.55 3.65
C GLN A 142 -16.83 3.37 2.97
N CYS A 143 -16.02 2.60 3.69
CA CYS A 143 -15.45 1.33 3.19
C CYS A 143 -16.57 0.38 2.73
N ASN A 144 -17.55 0.13 3.58
CA ASN A 144 -18.70 -0.73 3.27
C ASN A 144 -19.50 -0.21 2.07
N HIS A 145 -19.78 1.09 2.04
CA HIS A 145 -20.52 1.70 0.93
C HIS A 145 -19.79 1.52 -0.40
N LEU A 146 -18.49 1.84 -0.44
CA LEU A 146 -17.64 1.74 -1.62
C LEU A 146 -17.55 0.29 -2.11
N THR A 147 -17.23 -0.66 -1.24
CA THR A 147 -17.06 -2.07 -1.61
C THR A 147 -18.36 -2.72 -2.07
N ARG A 148 -19.50 -2.37 -1.45
CA ARG A 148 -20.83 -2.79 -1.89
C ARG A 148 -21.17 -2.26 -3.27
N GLN A 149 -20.90 -0.99 -3.54
CA GLN A 149 -21.14 -0.39 -4.84
C GLN A 149 -20.28 -1.04 -5.93
N LEU A 150 -18.99 -1.29 -5.65
CA LEU A 150 -18.10 -2.01 -6.56
C LEU A 150 -18.64 -3.42 -6.86
N TYR A 151 -19.13 -4.12 -5.83
CA TYR A 151 -19.72 -5.45 -6.00
C TYR A 151 -20.99 -5.42 -6.86
N GLN A 152 -21.93 -4.50 -6.59
CA GLN A 152 -23.20 -4.37 -7.31
C GLN A 152 -23.01 -4.02 -8.79
N GLU A 153 -22.01 -3.18 -9.08
CA GLU A 153 -21.67 -2.74 -10.45
C GLU A 153 -20.66 -3.69 -11.14
N GLU A 154 -20.37 -4.84 -10.54
CA GLU A 154 -19.45 -5.86 -11.06
C GLU A 154 -18.03 -5.36 -11.34
N VAL A 155 -17.59 -4.30 -10.68
CA VAL A 155 -16.23 -3.80 -10.75
C VAL A 155 -15.32 -4.66 -9.89
N ARG A 156 -14.66 -5.64 -10.50
CA ARG A 156 -13.78 -6.61 -9.83
C ARG A 156 -12.34 -6.08 -9.80
N ILE A 157 -11.97 -5.47 -8.69
CA ILE A 157 -10.62 -5.00 -8.41
C ILE A 157 -10.35 -5.07 -6.90
N PRO A 158 -9.20 -5.60 -6.45
CA PRO A 158 -8.84 -5.58 -5.03
C PRO A 158 -8.73 -4.16 -4.50
N VAL A 159 -9.33 -3.91 -3.32
CA VAL A 159 -9.23 -2.64 -2.61
C VAL A 159 -8.55 -2.88 -1.27
N CYS A 160 -7.42 -2.20 -1.05
CA CYS A 160 -6.73 -2.11 0.23
C CYS A 160 -7.02 -0.75 0.85
N VAL A 161 -7.34 -0.72 2.14
CA VAL A 161 -7.56 0.52 2.88
C VAL A 161 -6.26 0.99 3.50
N TYR A 162 -5.93 2.28 3.37
CA TYR A 162 -4.74 2.87 3.99
C TYR A 162 -5.09 4.05 4.90
N GLY A 163 -4.18 4.40 5.81
CA GLY A 163 -4.33 5.51 6.75
C GLY A 163 -3.91 5.13 8.16
N ASN A 164 -4.51 5.77 9.16
CA ASN A 164 -4.23 5.49 10.56
C ASN A 164 -4.96 4.22 11.05
N ILE A 165 -4.50 3.06 10.59
CA ILE A 165 -5.13 1.76 10.86
C ILE A 165 -4.49 1.14 12.09
N ALA A 166 -5.23 1.10 13.21
CA ALA A 166 -4.85 0.36 14.40
C ALA A 166 -5.26 -1.12 14.28
N TYR A 167 -4.67 -1.97 15.12
CA TYR A 167 -4.95 -3.41 15.13
C TYR A 167 -6.45 -3.76 15.19
N ASN A 168 -7.21 -3.10 16.04
CA ASN A 168 -8.65 -3.34 16.22
C ASN A 168 -9.52 -2.86 15.04
N ASN A 169 -8.96 -2.11 14.09
CA ASN A 169 -9.67 -1.67 12.89
C ASN A 169 -9.54 -2.68 11.74
N ILE A 170 -8.55 -3.58 11.76
CA ILE A 170 -8.25 -4.48 10.64
C ILE A 170 -9.45 -5.37 10.31
N MET A 171 -9.94 -6.13 11.29
CA MET A 171 -11.08 -7.02 11.05
C MET A 171 -12.35 -6.27 10.62
N PRO A 172 -12.77 -5.17 11.26
CA PRO A 172 -13.86 -4.35 10.74
C PRO A 172 -13.69 -3.91 9.29
N ILE A 173 -12.48 -3.52 8.86
CA ILE A 173 -12.19 -3.14 7.47
C ILE A 173 -12.39 -4.33 6.52
N ILE A 174 -11.83 -5.49 6.84
CA ILE A 174 -11.93 -6.70 6.04
C ILE A 174 -13.37 -7.21 5.96
N GLU A 175 -14.09 -7.27 7.07
CA GLU A 175 -15.50 -7.69 7.15
C GLU A 175 -16.43 -6.76 6.34
N ASN A 176 -16.03 -5.51 6.14
CA ASN A 176 -16.75 -4.56 5.29
C ASN A 176 -16.26 -4.52 3.83
N GLY A 177 -15.54 -5.57 3.40
CA GLY A 177 -15.32 -5.91 2.01
C GLY A 177 -13.99 -5.46 1.41
N ALA A 178 -13.08 -4.82 2.19
CA ALA A 178 -11.72 -4.61 1.74
C ALA A 178 -10.97 -5.95 1.63
N GLN A 179 -10.05 -6.05 0.67
CA GLN A 179 -9.23 -7.25 0.48
C GLN A 179 -7.91 -7.21 1.24
N GLY A 180 -7.56 -6.05 1.80
CA GLY A 180 -6.35 -5.88 2.60
C GLY A 180 -6.27 -4.50 3.23
N VAL A 181 -5.19 -4.28 3.96
CA VAL A 181 -4.86 -3.00 4.57
C VAL A 181 -3.44 -2.58 4.22
N CYS A 182 -3.23 -1.26 4.10
CA CYS A 182 -1.90 -0.68 3.95
C CYS A 182 -1.57 0.05 5.25
N ILE A 183 -0.49 -0.34 5.89
CA ILE A 183 -0.03 0.23 7.17
C ILE A 183 1.39 0.75 7.03
N SER A 184 1.80 1.60 7.95
CA SER A 184 3.17 2.13 8.03
C SER A 184 3.62 2.21 9.48
N GLN A 185 4.90 2.45 9.69
CA GLN A 185 5.41 2.71 11.05
C GLN A 185 4.79 3.95 11.71
N THR A 186 4.31 4.91 10.90
CA THR A 186 3.65 6.12 11.43
C THR A 186 2.23 5.84 11.95
N SER A 187 1.63 4.72 11.53
CA SER A 187 0.31 4.27 12.01
C SER A 187 0.41 3.47 13.32
N LEU A 188 1.62 3.20 13.81
CA LEU A 188 1.88 2.42 15.00
C LEU A 188 2.37 3.33 16.14
N PRO A 189 2.16 2.97 17.43
CA PRO A 189 2.73 3.70 18.55
C PRO A 189 4.25 3.85 18.43
N ILE A 190 4.80 4.99 18.89
CA ILE A 190 6.25 5.30 18.79
C ILE A 190 7.11 4.24 19.50
N GLU A 191 6.59 3.60 20.54
CA GLU A 191 7.25 2.54 21.32
C GLU A 191 6.99 1.13 20.76
N ALA A 192 6.29 1.04 19.61
CA ALA A 192 5.88 -0.23 19.03
C ALA A 192 7.08 -1.08 18.61
N ASN A 193 7.02 -2.37 18.92
CA ASN A 193 7.89 -3.36 18.30
C ASN A 193 7.31 -3.72 16.92
N LEU A 194 7.75 -3.03 15.87
CA LEU A 194 7.22 -3.14 14.52
C LEU A 194 7.12 -4.60 14.03
N GLU A 195 8.12 -5.42 14.32
CA GLU A 195 8.13 -6.84 13.96
C GLU A 195 6.97 -7.61 14.62
N GLN A 196 6.82 -7.44 15.94
CA GLN A 196 5.76 -8.13 16.70
C GLN A 196 4.36 -7.61 16.34
N ASP A 197 4.24 -6.31 16.09
CA ASP A 197 2.96 -5.71 15.74
C ASP A 197 2.49 -6.13 14.34
N ILE A 198 3.41 -6.19 13.37
CA ILE A 198 3.13 -6.75 12.04
C ILE A 198 2.68 -8.20 12.16
N GLN A 199 3.38 -9.02 12.96
CA GLN A 199 3.03 -10.42 13.17
C GLN A 199 1.62 -10.57 13.76
N LYS A 200 1.26 -9.77 14.75
CA LYS A 200 -0.11 -9.76 15.32
C LYS A 200 -1.15 -9.35 14.28
N MET A 201 -0.87 -8.29 13.50
CA MET A 201 -1.81 -7.77 12.49
C MET A 201 -2.07 -8.77 11.37
N LEU A 202 -1.05 -9.52 10.92
CA LEU A 202 -1.20 -10.59 9.92
C LEU A 202 -2.14 -11.71 10.36
N HIS A 203 -2.31 -11.90 11.67
CA HIS A 203 -3.13 -12.94 12.28
C HIS A 203 -4.34 -12.39 13.05
N ALA A 204 -4.81 -11.17 12.71
CA ALA A 204 -5.96 -10.56 13.38
C ALA A 204 -7.27 -11.34 13.16
N ASP A 205 -7.29 -12.31 12.24
CA ASP A 205 -8.39 -13.22 11.92
C ASP A 205 -8.44 -14.48 12.81
N GLN A 206 -7.48 -14.63 13.75
CA GLN A 206 -7.40 -15.77 14.67
C GLN A 206 -7.86 -15.39 16.08
#